data_220cd8814ace6daf6bbbce0658c09e15
#
_entry.id   220cd8814ace6daf6bbbce0658c09e15
#
_cell.length_a   1.000
_cell.length_b   1.000
_cell.length_c   1.000
_cell.angle_alpha   90.00
_cell.angle_beta   90.00
_cell.angle_gamma   90.00
#
_symmetry.space_group_name_H-M   'P 1'
#
loop_
_entity.id
_entity.type
_entity.pdbx_description
1 polymer ?
#
loop_
_entity_poly.entity_id
_entity_poly.type
_entity_poly.pdbx_seq_one_letter_code
_entity_poly.pdbx_strand_id
1 'polypeptide(L)' 'MVQSLSFTAQEAKKLAAKLEAYRSLPTPSKYELARFEVGAATVTIYTSGKIVIQGKNALIENELQKVLQQ' A
#
# COMPACT_ATOMS: atom_id res chain seq x y z
N MET A 1 -2.15 12.91 -8.08
CA MET A 1 -2.43 11.77 -8.98
C MET A 1 -2.78 10.55 -8.14
N VAL A 2 -3.80 9.81 -8.53
CA VAL A 2 -4.22 8.60 -7.82
C VAL A 2 -3.95 7.40 -8.71
N GLN A 3 -3.28 6.40 -8.14
CA GLN A 3 -3.00 5.14 -8.81
C GLN A 3 -3.75 4.01 -8.11
N SER A 4 -4.39 3.15 -8.88
CA SER A 4 -5.10 1.99 -8.34
C SER A 4 -4.50 0.73 -8.95
N LEU A 5 -4.05 -0.18 -8.09
CA LEU A 5 -3.40 -1.43 -8.49
C LEU A 5 -4.14 -2.60 -7.88
N SER A 6 -4.13 -3.73 -8.58
CA SER A 6 -4.77 -4.94 -8.08
C SER A 6 -3.71 -6.02 -7.85
N PHE A 7 -3.68 -6.54 -6.62
CA PHE A 7 -2.81 -7.64 -6.23
C PHE A 7 -3.66 -8.74 -5.60
N THR A 8 -3.04 -9.89 -5.34
CA THR A 8 -3.68 -10.91 -4.53
C THR A 8 -3.72 -10.43 -3.07
N ALA A 9 -4.63 -10.99 -2.27
CA ALA A 9 -4.70 -10.65 -0.85
C ALA A 9 -3.37 -10.94 -0.15
N GLN A 10 -2.68 -12.00 -0.57
CA GLN A 10 -1.38 -12.36 -0.01
C GLN A 10 -0.31 -11.34 -0.34
N GLU A 11 -0.28 -10.86 -1.58
CA GLU A 11 0.67 -9.81 -1.98
C GLU A 11 0.41 -8.50 -1.26
N ALA A 12 -0.86 -8.15 -1.05
CA ALA A 12 -1.23 -6.96 -0.31
C ALA A 12 -0.74 -7.04 1.14
N LYS A 13 -0.83 -8.21 1.77
CA LYS A 13 -0.32 -8.42 3.13
C LYS A 13 1.20 -8.28 3.19
N LYS A 14 1.91 -8.77 2.18
CA LYS A 14 3.36 -8.61 2.09
C LYS A 14 3.76 -7.16 1.98
N LEU A 15 3.05 -6.40 1.16
CA LEU A 15 3.31 -4.98 1.03
C LEU A 15 3.03 -4.24 2.34
N ALA A 16 1.94 -4.58 3.02
CA ALA A 16 1.61 -3.98 4.32
C ALA A 16 2.74 -4.22 5.33
N ALA A 17 3.29 -5.44 5.36
CA ALA A 17 4.39 -5.76 6.25
C ALA A 17 5.64 -4.94 5.94
N LYS A 18 5.94 -4.72 4.67
CA LYS A 18 7.09 -3.91 4.27
C LYS A 18 6.91 -2.44 4.61
N LEU A 19 5.68 -1.94 4.57
CA LEU A 19 5.38 -0.54 4.86
C LEU A 19 5.20 -0.24 6.34
N GLU A 20 5.28 -1.24 7.21
CA GLU A 20 5.15 -1.03 8.66
C GLU A 20 6.21 -0.10 9.23
N ALA A 21 7.35 0.05 8.54
CA ALA A 21 8.39 0.99 8.95
C ALA A 21 7.98 2.46 8.76
N TYR A 22 6.95 2.71 7.97
CA TYR A 22 6.44 4.04 7.72
C TYR A 22 5.27 4.36 8.64
N ARG A 23 4.80 5.61 8.58
CA ARG A 23 3.73 6.06 9.44
C ARG A 23 2.42 5.35 9.08
N SER A 24 1.86 4.66 10.05
CA SER A 24 0.55 4.01 9.90
C SER A 24 -0.55 5.03 10.18
N LEU A 25 -1.58 5.03 9.33
CA LEU A 25 -2.74 5.92 9.47
C LEU A 25 -3.98 5.11 9.84
N PRO A 26 -4.98 5.74 10.48
CA PRO A 26 -6.23 5.04 10.79
C PRO A 26 -6.96 4.62 9.52
N THR A 27 -7.60 3.46 9.57
CA THR A 27 -8.40 2.96 8.46
C THR A 27 -9.87 3.14 8.80
N PRO A 28 -10.58 4.04 8.09
CA PRO A 28 -11.98 4.35 8.42
C PRO A 28 -12.96 3.25 8.01
N SER A 29 -12.55 2.31 7.18
CA SER A 29 -13.40 1.26 6.65
C SER A 29 -12.88 -0.12 7.05
N LYS A 30 -13.81 -1.04 7.36
CA LYS A 30 -13.45 -2.43 7.65
C LYS A 30 -12.89 -3.17 6.43
N TYR A 31 -13.06 -2.62 5.25
CA TYR A 31 -12.53 -3.20 4.02
C TYR A 31 -11.07 -2.82 3.76
N GLU A 32 -10.54 -1.88 4.52
CA GLU A 32 -9.14 -1.47 4.41
C GLU A 32 -8.28 -2.29 5.37
N LEU A 33 -7.29 -2.96 4.81
CA LEU A 33 -6.34 -3.73 5.61
C LEU A 33 -5.38 -2.81 6.36
N ALA A 34 -4.86 -1.79 5.66
CA ALA A 34 -3.92 -0.85 6.25
C ALA A 34 -3.84 0.41 5.40
N ARG A 35 -3.39 1.50 6.02
CA ARG A 35 -3.13 2.76 5.34
C ARG A 35 -1.84 3.34 5.88
N PHE A 36 -0.95 3.75 4.98
CA PHE A 36 0.36 4.27 5.35
C PHE A 36 0.63 5.60 4.68
N GLU A 37 1.37 6.46 5.38
CA GLU A 37 1.88 7.70 4.82
C GLU A 37 3.36 7.50 4.52
N VAL A 38 3.74 7.64 3.25
CA VAL A 38 5.12 7.46 2.79
C VAL A 38 5.54 8.74 2.08
N GLY A 39 6.23 9.61 2.80
CA GLY A 39 6.60 10.92 2.28
C GLY A 39 5.35 11.74 1.95
N ALA A 40 5.26 12.21 0.70
CA ALA A 40 4.11 12.99 0.22
C ALA A 40 2.97 12.11 -0.29
N ALA A 41 3.12 10.80 -0.24
CA ALA A 41 2.11 9.88 -0.79
C ALA A 41 1.38 9.15 0.32
N THR A 42 0.14 8.74 0.02
CA THR A 42 -0.67 7.92 0.92
C THR A 42 -1.01 6.61 0.22
N VAL A 43 -0.75 5.50 0.89
CA VAL A 43 -1.01 4.15 0.35
C VAL A 43 -2.13 3.52 1.16
N THR A 44 -3.21 3.14 0.50
CA THR A 44 -4.32 2.43 1.12
C THR A 44 -4.36 1.00 0.56
N ILE A 45 -4.33 0.02 1.45
CA ILE A 45 -4.35 -1.38 1.08
C ILE A 45 -5.67 -1.98 1.54
N TYR A 46 -6.42 -2.55 0.59
CA TYR A 46 -7.71 -3.17 0.87
C TYR A 46 -7.58 -4.66 1.08
N THR A 47 -8.51 -5.23 1.82
CA THR A 47 -8.52 -6.67 2.12
C THR A 47 -8.68 -7.52 0.87
N SER A 48 -9.24 -6.96 -0.20
CA SER A 48 -9.41 -7.67 -1.48
C SER A 48 -8.12 -7.77 -2.30
N GLY A 49 -7.06 -7.07 -1.87
CA GLY A 49 -5.81 -7.00 -2.62
C GLY A 49 -5.65 -5.74 -3.43
N LYS A 50 -6.67 -4.88 -3.46
CA LYS A 50 -6.59 -3.61 -4.15
C LYS A 50 -5.72 -2.64 -3.37
N ILE A 51 -4.85 -1.92 -4.07
CA ILE A 51 -3.96 -0.93 -3.47
C ILE A 51 -4.17 0.40 -4.20
N VAL A 52 -4.46 1.44 -3.42
CA VAL A 52 -4.66 2.79 -3.95
C VAL A 52 -3.53 3.67 -3.44
N ILE A 53 -2.80 4.29 -4.35
CA ILE A 53 -1.70 5.19 -4.03
C ILE A 53 -2.10 6.60 -4.44
N GLN A 54 -2.13 7.49 -3.48
CA GLN A 54 -2.44 8.90 -3.71
C GLN A 54 -1.15 9.70 -3.52
N GLY A 55 -0.72 10.40 -4.56
CA GLY A 55 0.54 11.12 -4.57
C GLY A 55 1.63 10.32 -5.29
N LYS A 56 2.87 10.81 -5.23
CA LYS A 56 3.98 10.22 -5.95
C LYS A 56 5.18 10.06 -5.02
N ASN A 57 5.76 8.85 -4.99
CA ASN A 57 6.92 8.59 -4.17
C ASN A 57 7.70 7.40 -4.73
N ALA A 58 8.99 7.60 -5.03
CA ALA A 58 9.84 6.56 -5.59
C ALA A 58 10.03 5.37 -4.65
N LEU A 59 9.99 5.60 -3.33
CA LEU A 59 10.12 4.52 -2.35
C LEU A 59 8.96 3.53 -2.45
N ILE A 60 7.75 4.04 -2.69
CA ILE A 60 6.57 3.18 -2.86
C ILE A 60 6.73 2.33 -4.11
N GLU A 61 7.17 2.93 -5.21
CA GLU A 61 7.39 2.20 -6.45
C GLU A 61 8.40 1.08 -6.28
N ASN A 62 9.49 1.33 -5.56
CA ASN A 62 10.49 0.31 -5.27
C ASN A 62 9.92 -0.82 -4.42
N GLU A 63 9.14 -0.52 -3.40
CA GLU A 63 8.52 -1.53 -2.55
C GLU A 63 7.52 -2.38 -3.32
N LEU A 64 6.74 -1.76 -4.20
CA LEU A 64 5.80 -2.49 -5.06
C LEU A 64 6.54 -3.47 -5.97
N GLN A 65 7.65 -3.04 -6.58
CA GLN A 65 8.42 -3.91 -7.43
C GLN A 65 9.01 -5.10 -6.67
N LYS A 66 9.48 -4.88 -5.45
CA LYS A 66 9.99 -5.96 -4.60
C LYS A 66 8.92 -7.01 -4.29
N VAL A 67 7.70 -6.57 -4.03
CA VAL A 67 6.59 -7.49 -3.77
C VAL A 67 6.25 -8.28 -5.03
N LEU A 68 6.24 -7.62 -6.19
CA LEU A 68 5.91 -8.28 -7.45
C LEU A 68 6.96 -9.28 -7.91
N GLN A 69 8.21 -9.11 -7.49
CA GLN A 69 9.32 -9.99 -7.88
C GLN A 69 9.48 -11.21 -6.99
N GLN A 70 8.67 -11.34 -5.97
CA GLN A 70 8.74 -12.49 -5.05
C GLN A 70 7.92 -13.68 -5.51
#